data_cd378391fb6754806b5cce574c332b20
#
_entry.id   cd378391fb6754806b5cce574c332b20
#
_cell.length_a   1.000
_cell.length_b   1.000
_cell.length_c   1.000
_cell.angle_alpha   90.00
_cell.angle_beta   90.00
_cell.angle_gamma   90.00
#
_symmetry.space_group_name_H-M   'P 1'
#
loop_
_entity.id
_entity.type
_entity.pdbx_description
1 polymer ?
#
loop_
_entity_poly.entity_id
_entity_poly.type
_entity_poly.pdbx_seq_one_letter_code
_entity_poly.pdbx_strand_id
1 'polypeptide(L)'
;MPLTGLVNDGRAGKRTCDEMKYEGRLRVQESFYLEDDLTDVASALEHHPMIIYPDGDKDLPYKEMVAKRWARLAGSSVWMEKYQVYLAVTRVIFFDKENRAWPIMSFLRGQLYDEDWNELKNHTIHWHGDEITFPTVFTIPAPYIAGGGFYGPEDPRIIIEEDVEDAEPVVVFNMVYELKDVTRAMHIFRPFSNVTTILSITGEGSRPMAEKNWAPFFHNDQENATTGVKKWPSHYIHFVHSFKPLKVLRCHALNGWCDIVYEQKVSEELVSSHDDGHGRMSGGTNLVPIHIPSSPGVHAYVGFPRSHIDVGCKDDAMYRPEMMIMTAHGSDFHLNYMSESIDFGTAALLPEAVSDPCGDGRILIANSVSRWDRSSGQDLMTLSFSVADETVQVLRLQGVSRFVEELPFLGSALQHDMSQDGKVIWNLRWSAVGQDVLACSVEAAQNYSIAVAEPVQGWSRGKLREIQEAESKDNKDKDDVLFETEMREDEKEQEQEAKNEKIKEKSIKLDKGLNKAFKGAKGKLKAAKEDENDGKKISFDDDPFGSANELV
;
A
#
# COMPACT_ATOMS: atom_id res chain seq x y z
N MET A 1 11.07 16.97 21.85
CA MET A 1 9.85 17.15 21.04
C MET A 1 8.67 16.59 21.83
N PRO A 2 7.61 17.34 22.10
CA PRO A 2 6.39 16.79 22.64
C PRO A 2 5.77 15.84 21.62
N LEU A 3 5.09 14.80 22.11
CA LEU A 3 4.33 13.87 21.30
C LEU A 3 2.97 13.67 21.95
N THR A 4 1.95 14.25 21.36
CA THR A 4 0.56 14.07 21.75
C THR A 4 -0.06 12.97 20.90
N GLY A 5 -0.89 12.16 21.50
CA GLY A 5 -1.63 11.13 20.78
C GLY A 5 -2.79 10.59 21.59
N LEU A 6 -3.41 9.55 21.09
CA LEU A 6 -4.67 9.02 21.52
C LEU A 6 -4.50 7.57 21.90
N VAL A 7 -4.98 7.20 23.07
CA VAL A 7 -4.79 5.89 23.68
C VAL A 7 -6.10 5.11 23.69
N ASN A 8 -6.03 3.88 23.21
CA ASN A 8 -7.05 2.87 23.43
C ASN A 8 -6.78 2.17 24.76
N ASP A 9 -7.53 2.51 25.79
CA ASP A 9 -7.44 1.89 27.12
C ASP A 9 -8.52 0.82 27.37
N GLY A 10 -9.30 0.46 26.34
CA GLY A 10 -10.33 -0.58 26.40
C GLY A 10 -11.55 -0.22 27.25
N ARG A 11 -11.67 1.01 27.76
CA ARG A 11 -12.84 1.41 28.55
C ARG A 11 -14.07 1.47 27.68
N ALA A 12 -15.18 0.96 28.20
CA ALA A 12 -16.45 0.95 27.49
C ALA A 12 -17.11 2.33 27.42
N GLY A 13 -17.81 2.60 26.32
CA GLY A 13 -18.64 3.80 26.10
C GLY A 13 -18.01 4.77 25.10
N LYS A 14 -18.86 5.64 24.56
CA LYS A 14 -18.40 6.71 23.65
C LYS A 14 -17.54 7.68 24.42
N ARG A 15 -16.39 8.03 23.84
CA ARG A 15 -15.41 8.94 24.43
C ARG A 15 -15.11 10.08 23.47
N THR A 16 -14.80 11.22 24.04
CA THR A 16 -14.27 12.36 23.28
C THR A 16 -12.79 12.16 23.01
N CYS A 17 -12.28 12.81 21.96
CA CYS A 17 -10.84 12.77 21.67
C CYS A 17 -9.99 13.28 22.85
N ASP A 18 -10.46 14.30 23.57
CA ASP A 18 -9.75 14.84 24.72
C ASP A 18 -9.61 13.85 25.90
N GLU A 19 -10.60 12.95 26.09
CA GLU A 19 -10.55 11.92 27.13
C GLU A 19 -9.56 10.79 26.82
N MET A 20 -9.15 10.65 25.55
CA MET A 20 -8.19 9.66 25.07
C MET A 20 -6.78 10.21 24.94
N LYS A 21 -6.57 11.52 25.11
CA LYS A 21 -5.24 12.14 24.94
C LYS A 21 -4.21 11.61 25.93
N TYR A 22 -3.02 11.40 25.39
CA TYR A 22 -1.83 11.06 26.14
C TYR A 22 -0.66 11.91 25.63
N GLU A 23 0.08 12.51 26.54
CA GLU A 23 1.23 13.35 26.24
C GLU A 23 2.52 12.67 26.68
N GLY A 24 3.48 12.60 25.79
CA GLY A 24 4.81 12.10 26.04
C GLY A 24 5.88 12.97 25.37
N ARG A 25 7.10 12.46 25.36
CA ARG A 25 8.23 13.18 24.75
C ARG A 25 9.19 12.23 24.08
N LEU A 26 9.58 12.58 22.85
CA LEU A 26 10.70 11.98 22.14
C LEU A 26 11.80 13.04 21.93
N ARG A 27 13.02 12.58 21.70
CA ARG A 27 14.13 13.47 21.40
C ARG A 27 14.70 13.14 20.03
N VAL A 28 14.76 14.13 19.15
CA VAL A 28 15.54 14.05 17.93
C VAL A 28 17.02 14.21 18.31
N GLN A 29 17.85 13.27 17.92
CA GLN A 29 19.29 13.28 18.21
C GLN A 29 20.07 13.79 17.01
N GLU A 30 19.84 13.22 15.85
CA GLU A 30 20.61 13.46 14.63
C GLU A 30 19.71 13.42 13.41
N SER A 31 20.10 14.14 12.38
CA SER A 31 19.48 14.05 11.06
C SER A 31 20.54 14.06 9.97
N PHE A 32 20.30 13.29 8.91
CA PHE A 32 21.22 13.14 7.78
C PHE A 32 20.45 13.38 6.49
N TYR A 33 21.06 14.14 5.60
CA TYR A 33 20.54 14.39 4.26
C TYR A 33 21.32 13.54 3.26
N LEU A 34 20.63 12.65 2.56
CA LEU A 34 21.28 11.76 1.60
C LEU A 34 21.27 12.42 0.21
N GLU A 35 22.41 12.88 -0.24
CA GLU A 35 22.58 13.46 -1.57
C GLU A 35 22.88 12.37 -2.62
N ASP A 36 22.48 12.61 -3.86
CA ASP A 36 22.78 11.75 -5.00
C ASP A 36 22.66 12.53 -6.32
N ASP A 37 23.59 12.38 -7.23
CA ASP A 37 23.56 13.08 -8.52
C ASP A 37 22.98 12.26 -9.68
N LEU A 38 22.64 11.00 -9.44
CA LEU A 38 21.99 10.06 -10.35
C LEU A 38 22.70 9.81 -11.70
N THR A 39 23.93 10.29 -11.89
CA THR A 39 24.65 10.14 -13.18
C THR A 39 24.98 8.69 -13.49
N ASP A 40 25.29 7.88 -12.48
CA ASP A 40 25.55 6.46 -12.62
C ASP A 40 24.25 5.67 -12.95
N VAL A 41 23.12 6.06 -12.36
CA VAL A 41 21.80 5.49 -12.68
C VAL A 41 21.42 5.78 -14.14
N ALA A 42 21.55 7.04 -14.54
CA ALA A 42 21.24 7.45 -15.91
C ALA A 42 22.14 6.73 -16.94
N SER A 43 23.43 6.53 -16.61
CA SER A 43 24.36 5.76 -17.44
C SER A 43 24.01 4.27 -17.49
N ALA A 44 23.66 3.67 -16.36
CA ALA A 44 23.29 2.25 -16.33
C ALA A 44 22.00 1.94 -17.13
N LEU A 45 21.13 2.94 -17.28
CA LEU A 45 19.83 2.82 -17.94
C LEU A 45 19.76 3.48 -19.31
N GLU A 46 20.87 3.99 -19.88
CA GLU A 46 20.88 4.75 -21.14
C GLU A 46 20.29 3.98 -22.34
N HIS A 47 20.34 2.65 -22.30
CA HIS A 47 19.80 1.77 -23.35
C HIS A 47 18.35 1.27 -23.05
N HIS A 48 17.74 1.69 -21.96
CA HIS A 48 16.37 1.29 -21.65
C HIS A 48 15.39 1.95 -22.62
N PRO A 49 14.46 1.17 -23.26
CA PRO A 49 13.60 1.69 -24.35
C PRO A 49 12.69 2.86 -23.97
N MET A 50 12.41 3.05 -22.68
CA MET A 50 11.60 4.17 -22.18
C MET A 50 12.41 5.42 -21.83
N ILE A 51 13.75 5.36 -21.88
CA ILE A 51 14.64 6.49 -21.61
C ILE A 51 14.95 7.20 -22.92
N ILE A 52 14.11 8.18 -23.25
CA ILE A 52 14.25 8.96 -24.47
C ILE A 52 14.36 10.43 -24.08
N TYR A 53 15.58 10.98 -24.17
CA TYR A 53 15.82 12.39 -23.90
C TYR A 53 15.24 13.27 -25.03
N PRO A 54 14.53 14.37 -24.67
CA PRO A 54 14.10 15.36 -25.66
C PRO A 54 15.28 15.93 -26.45
N ASP A 55 15.06 16.26 -27.73
CA ASP A 55 16.12 16.76 -28.61
C ASP A 55 16.81 18.01 -28.06
N GLY A 56 16.05 18.91 -27.42
CA GLY A 56 16.61 20.14 -26.83
C GLY A 56 17.54 19.93 -25.61
N ASP A 57 17.58 18.71 -25.05
CA ASP A 57 18.45 18.41 -23.91
C ASP A 57 19.76 17.72 -24.34
N LYS A 58 19.84 17.24 -25.58
CA LYS A 58 21.02 16.50 -26.08
C LYS A 58 22.31 17.33 -26.18
N ASP A 59 22.15 18.65 -26.24
CA ASP A 59 23.28 19.60 -26.28
C ASP A 59 23.75 20.03 -24.87
N LEU A 60 23.04 19.62 -23.81
CA LEU A 60 23.42 19.92 -22.44
C LEU A 60 24.59 19.06 -21.97
N PRO A 61 25.44 19.57 -21.07
CA PRO A 61 26.40 18.73 -20.35
C PRO A 61 25.64 17.57 -19.66
N TYR A 62 26.23 16.35 -19.70
CA TYR A 62 25.57 15.14 -19.22
C TYR A 62 24.95 15.27 -17.82
N LYS A 63 25.70 15.84 -16.87
CA LYS A 63 25.22 16.06 -15.50
C LYS A 63 23.99 17.00 -15.43
N GLU A 64 23.96 18.04 -16.25
CA GLU A 64 22.82 18.97 -16.33
C GLU A 64 21.60 18.29 -16.95
N MET A 65 21.79 17.49 -18.00
CA MET A 65 20.75 16.70 -18.61
C MET A 65 20.15 15.70 -17.61
N VAL A 66 20.98 15.02 -16.83
CA VAL A 66 20.52 14.09 -15.77
C VAL A 66 19.73 14.86 -14.70
N ALA A 67 20.28 15.94 -14.15
CA ALA A 67 19.60 16.75 -13.13
C ALA A 67 18.24 17.30 -13.62
N LYS A 68 18.10 17.53 -14.93
CA LYS A 68 16.87 18.01 -15.53
C LYS A 68 15.81 16.93 -15.72
N ARG A 69 16.20 15.65 -15.88
CA ARG A 69 15.31 14.56 -16.32
C ARG A 69 15.18 13.41 -15.35
N TRP A 70 15.95 13.41 -14.31
CA TRP A 70 15.93 12.38 -13.28
C TRP A 70 15.68 13.00 -11.92
N ALA A 71 14.91 12.28 -11.10
CA ALA A 71 14.70 12.63 -9.72
C ALA A 71 14.67 11.38 -8.84
N ARG A 72 14.91 11.57 -7.55
CA ARG A 72 14.91 10.52 -6.55
C ARG A 72 13.94 10.89 -5.44
N LEU A 73 13.14 9.92 -4.99
CA LEU A 73 12.18 10.06 -3.92
C LEU A 73 11.90 8.73 -3.22
N ALA A 74 11.10 8.75 -2.15
CA ALA A 74 10.62 7.57 -1.44
C ALA A 74 11.73 6.59 -1.04
N GLY A 75 12.78 7.09 -0.36
CA GLY A 75 13.86 6.25 0.15
C GLY A 75 13.47 5.50 1.42
N SER A 76 13.66 4.20 1.42
CA SER A 76 13.43 3.31 2.56
C SER A 76 14.72 2.53 2.86
N SER A 77 15.04 2.27 4.12
CA SER A 77 16.30 1.60 4.48
C SER A 77 16.12 0.61 5.61
N VAL A 78 17.06 -0.32 5.71
CA VAL A 78 17.10 -1.33 6.76
C VAL A 78 18.55 -1.59 7.17
N TRP A 79 18.77 -1.80 8.47
CA TRP A 79 20.07 -2.23 9.00
C TRP A 79 20.27 -3.72 8.78
N MET A 80 21.37 -4.10 8.16
CA MET A 80 21.79 -5.49 7.97
C MET A 80 22.86 -5.85 8.98
N GLU A 81 22.45 -6.45 10.09
CA GLU A 81 23.34 -6.79 11.22
C GLU A 81 24.54 -7.66 10.79
N LYS A 82 24.32 -8.63 9.91
CA LYS A 82 25.38 -9.51 9.38
C LYS A 82 26.51 -8.76 8.68
N TYR A 83 26.20 -7.65 8.03
CA TYR A 83 27.14 -6.86 7.23
C TYR A 83 27.53 -5.53 7.86
N GLN A 84 26.89 -5.16 8.96
CA GLN A 84 27.10 -3.90 9.69
C GLN A 84 26.94 -2.67 8.77
N VAL A 85 25.91 -2.69 7.92
CA VAL A 85 25.58 -1.61 6.98
C VAL A 85 24.09 -1.39 6.87
N TYR A 86 23.68 -0.18 6.51
CA TYR A 86 22.32 0.09 6.03
C TYR A 86 22.23 -0.23 4.52
N LEU A 87 21.20 -0.97 4.12
CA LEU A 87 20.76 -1.04 2.74
C LEU A 87 19.60 -0.06 2.56
N ALA A 88 19.82 0.97 1.77
CA ALA A 88 18.79 1.91 1.34
C ALA A 88 18.30 1.56 -0.06
N VAL A 89 16.97 1.59 -0.25
CA VAL A 89 16.32 1.42 -1.55
C VAL A 89 15.49 2.65 -1.84
N THR A 90 15.80 3.33 -2.95
CA THR A 90 15.14 4.57 -3.35
C THR A 90 14.44 4.40 -4.70
N ARG A 91 13.31 5.06 -4.86
CA ARG A 91 12.66 5.22 -6.17
C ARG A 91 13.41 6.28 -6.96
N VAL A 92 13.86 5.93 -8.16
CA VAL A 92 14.42 6.86 -9.14
C VAL A 92 13.44 6.95 -10.31
N ILE A 93 13.14 8.16 -10.75
CA ILE A 93 12.18 8.41 -11.84
C ILE A 93 12.86 9.12 -13.00
N PHE A 94 12.46 8.72 -14.21
CA PHE A 94 12.76 9.45 -15.45
C PHE A 94 11.48 10.13 -15.94
N PHE A 95 11.60 11.39 -16.37
CA PHE A 95 10.48 12.17 -16.93
C PHE A 95 10.97 13.00 -18.13
N ASP A 96 10.15 13.03 -19.18
CA ASP A 96 10.46 13.75 -20.43
C ASP A 96 9.96 15.19 -20.42
N LYS A 97 8.97 15.50 -19.61
CA LYS A 97 8.41 16.85 -19.41
C LYS A 97 9.06 17.51 -18.22
N GLU A 98 9.00 18.84 -18.14
CA GLU A 98 9.52 19.60 -17.00
C GLU A 98 8.61 19.51 -15.75
N ASN A 99 7.96 18.37 -15.58
CA ASN A 99 7.07 18.11 -14.45
C ASN A 99 7.32 16.69 -13.95
N ARG A 100 8.00 16.58 -12.81
CA ARG A 100 8.30 15.29 -12.17
C ARG A 100 7.06 14.57 -11.62
N ALA A 101 5.91 15.24 -11.50
CA ALA A 101 4.65 14.59 -11.17
C ALA A 101 4.13 13.66 -12.29
N TRP A 102 4.75 13.70 -13.49
CA TRP A 102 4.41 12.85 -14.63
C TRP A 102 5.61 11.98 -15.05
N PRO A 103 6.03 11.02 -14.21
CA PRO A 103 7.13 10.14 -14.55
C PRO A 103 6.77 9.21 -15.71
N ILE A 104 7.74 8.99 -16.59
CA ILE A 104 7.63 7.98 -17.66
C ILE A 104 7.88 6.60 -17.06
N MET A 105 8.99 6.45 -16.34
CA MET A 105 9.44 5.18 -15.80
C MET A 105 10.10 5.37 -14.44
N SER A 106 9.83 4.44 -13.55
CA SER A 106 10.44 4.35 -12.23
C SER A 106 11.34 3.12 -12.13
N PHE A 107 12.40 3.24 -11.37
CA PHE A 107 13.36 2.18 -11.05
C PHE A 107 13.64 2.18 -9.55
N LEU A 108 14.13 1.07 -9.01
CA LEU A 108 14.64 1.02 -7.64
C LEU A 108 16.17 0.97 -7.67
N ARG A 109 16.77 1.89 -6.92
CA ARG A 109 18.22 1.94 -6.70
C ARG A 109 18.55 1.46 -5.30
N GLY A 110 19.51 0.54 -5.20
CA GLY A 110 20.09 0.10 -3.93
C GLY A 110 21.41 0.80 -3.66
N GLN A 111 21.62 1.28 -2.43
CA GLN A 111 22.83 1.91 -1.93
C GLN A 111 23.15 1.37 -0.54
N LEU A 112 24.43 1.25 -0.23
CA LEU A 112 24.89 0.87 1.10
C LEU A 112 25.49 2.08 1.83
N TYR A 113 25.21 2.15 3.14
CA TYR A 113 25.74 3.18 4.02
C TYR A 113 26.31 2.56 5.29
N ASP A 114 27.35 3.17 5.82
CA ASP A 114 27.87 2.85 7.15
C ASP A 114 26.93 3.36 8.26
N GLU A 115 27.33 3.17 9.52
CA GLU A 115 26.54 3.60 10.67
C GLU A 115 26.36 5.13 10.75
N ASP A 116 27.29 5.91 10.18
CA ASP A 116 27.26 7.36 10.12
C ASP A 116 26.64 7.93 8.83
N TRP A 117 26.00 7.07 8.05
CA TRP A 117 25.35 7.41 6.77
C TRP A 117 26.29 7.90 5.68
N ASN A 118 27.58 7.50 5.71
CA ASN A 118 28.46 7.66 4.57
C ASN A 118 28.21 6.55 3.54
N GLU A 119 28.04 6.90 2.27
CA GLU A 119 27.82 5.92 1.19
C GLU A 119 29.04 5.05 0.95
N LEU A 120 28.86 3.73 0.94
CA LEU A 120 29.87 2.73 0.67
C LEU A 120 29.88 2.37 -0.84
N LYS A 121 30.56 3.16 -1.64
CA LYS A 121 30.64 2.93 -3.10
C LYS A 121 31.55 1.75 -3.43
N ASN A 122 31.15 0.97 -4.47
CA ASN A 122 31.84 -0.26 -4.90
C ASN A 122 31.98 -1.32 -3.80
N HIS A 123 31.07 -1.31 -2.84
CA HIS A 123 31.03 -2.32 -1.79
C HIS A 123 30.20 -3.54 -2.25
N THR A 124 30.76 -4.74 -2.10
CA THR A 124 30.13 -5.99 -2.56
C THR A 124 29.60 -6.78 -1.37
N ILE A 125 28.32 -7.18 -1.46
CA ILE A 125 27.69 -8.13 -0.54
C ILE A 125 27.76 -9.52 -1.17
N HIS A 126 28.24 -10.48 -0.38
CA HIS A 126 28.26 -11.90 -0.75
C HIS A 126 27.05 -12.61 -0.12
N TRP A 127 26.20 -13.21 -0.95
CA TRP A 127 24.98 -13.89 -0.52
C TRP A 127 24.86 -15.26 -1.20
N HIS A 128 24.98 -16.36 -0.42
CA HIS A 128 24.84 -17.74 -0.91
C HIS A 128 25.60 -18.11 -2.17
N GLY A 129 26.69 -17.44 -2.45
CA GLY A 129 27.52 -17.64 -3.63
C GLY A 129 27.34 -16.60 -4.75
N ASP A 130 26.32 -15.77 -4.63
CA ASP A 130 26.12 -14.61 -5.51
C ASP A 130 26.81 -13.38 -4.91
N GLU A 131 27.16 -12.44 -5.80
CA GLU A 131 27.84 -11.18 -5.46
C GLU A 131 27.03 -10.01 -6.01
N ILE A 132 26.75 -9.02 -5.15
CA ILE A 132 26.04 -7.81 -5.56
C ILE A 132 26.87 -6.61 -5.13
N THR A 133 27.30 -5.81 -6.10
CA THR A 133 28.08 -4.60 -5.86
C THR A 133 27.17 -3.37 -5.86
N PHE A 134 27.31 -2.54 -4.85
CA PHE A 134 26.53 -1.32 -4.65
C PHE A 134 27.38 -0.06 -4.93
N PRO A 135 26.73 1.06 -5.40
CA PRO A 135 25.33 1.20 -5.71
C PRO A 135 24.90 0.41 -6.95
N THR A 136 23.63 0.00 -6.99
CA THR A 136 23.08 -0.76 -8.13
C THR A 136 21.63 -0.34 -8.43
N VAL A 137 21.23 -0.50 -9.69
CA VAL A 137 19.83 -0.42 -10.09
C VAL A 137 19.28 -1.84 -10.18
N PHE A 138 18.23 -2.15 -9.42
CA PHE A 138 17.63 -3.48 -9.43
C PHE A 138 16.87 -3.75 -10.72
N THR A 139 17.10 -4.91 -11.31
CA THR A 139 16.42 -5.34 -12.53
C THR A 139 15.05 -5.93 -12.18
N ILE A 140 14.03 -5.08 -12.06
CA ILE A 140 12.65 -5.48 -11.80
C ILE A 140 11.88 -5.40 -13.11
N PRO A 141 11.37 -6.53 -13.63
CA PRO A 141 10.55 -6.52 -14.86
C PRO A 141 9.27 -5.70 -14.65
N ALA A 142 9.10 -4.67 -15.45
CA ALA A 142 7.92 -3.81 -15.42
C ALA A 142 7.26 -3.77 -16.80
N PRO A 143 5.94 -4.00 -16.91
CA PRO A 143 5.23 -3.84 -18.17
C PRO A 143 5.15 -2.37 -18.57
N TYR A 144 5.27 -2.07 -19.86
CA TYR A 144 5.15 -0.71 -20.39
C TYR A 144 4.61 -0.68 -21.82
N ILE A 145 4.08 0.49 -22.22
CA ILE A 145 3.70 0.81 -23.59
C ILE A 145 4.49 2.04 -24.02
N ALA A 146 5.06 2.01 -25.20
CA ALA A 146 5.79 3.16 -25.76
C ALA A 146 4.89 4.41 -25.82
N GLY A 147 5.39 5.54 -25.34
CA GLY A 147 4.65 6.79 -25.25
C GLY A 147 3.68 6.90 -24.06
N GLY A 148 3.59 5.87 -23.22
CA GLY A 148 2.89 5.92 -21.93
C GLY A 148 3.77 6.43 -20.79
N GLY A 149 3.25 6.33 -19.55
CA GLY A 149 3.95 6.76 -18.34
C GLY A 149 3.44 6.08 -17.08
N PHE A 150 4.02 6.45 -15.95
CA PHE A 150 3.73 5.88 -14.62
C PHE A 150 4.06 4.39 -14.51
N TYR A 151 5.08 3.93 -15.21
CA TYR A 151 5.53 2.53 -15.18
C TYR A 151 6.65 2.31 -14.17
N GLY A 152 6.84 1.05 -13.83
CA GLY A 152 7.88 0.61 -12.90
C GLY A 152 7.48 0.71 -11.44
N PRO A 153 8.38 0.29 -10.52
CA PRO A 153 8.13 0.20 -9.09
C PRO A 153 8.00 1.58 -8.43
N GLU A 154 7.03 1.69 -7.53
CA GLU A 154 6.70 2.93 -6.81
C GLU A 154 6.70 2.69 -5.30
N ASP A 155 7.11 3.70 -4.55
CA ASP A 155 7.02 3.80 -3.08
C ASP A 155 7.59 2.59 -2.33
N PRO A 156 8.89 2.27 -2.50
CA PRO A 156 9.50 1.10 -1.87
C PRO A 156 9.47 1.20 -0.34
N ARG A 157 9.25 0.05 0.31
CA ARG A 157 9.44 -0.18 1.74
C ARG A 157 10.32 -1.40 1.88
N ILE A 158 11.45 -1.26 2.57
CA ILE A 158 12.35 -2.38 2.81
C ILE A 158 12.24 -2.86 4.26
N ILE A 159 12.18 -4.16 4.45
CA ILE A 159 12.17 -4.82 5.76
C ILE A 159 13.13 -5.98 5.78
N ILE A 160 13.60 -6.34 6.97
CA ILE A 160 14.35 -7.57 7.23
C ILE A 160 13.77 -8.24 8.48
N GLU A 161 13.73 -9.57 8.51
CA GLU A 161 13.28 -10.30 9.69
C GLU A 161 14.37 -10.25 10.75
N GLU A 162 14.03 -9.71 11.93
CA GLU A 162 14.95 -9.62 13.07
C GLU A 162 15.21 -11.01 13.66
N ASP A 163 16.36 -11.20 14.29
CA ASP A 163 16.78 -12.45 14.94
C ASP A 163 16.78 -13.69 14.02
N VAL A 164 17.06 -13.49 12.74
CA VAL A 164 17.21 -14.58 11.75
C VAL A 164 18.60 -14.50 11.12
N GLU A 165 19.35 -15.62 11.21
CA GLU A 165 20.76 -15.67 10.79
C GLU A 165 20.95 -15.37 9.29
N ASP A 166 20.08 -15.93 8.44
CA ASP A 166 20.10 -15.77 6.99
C ASP A 166 18.87 -15.02 6.46
N ALA A 167 18.46 -13.96 7.16
CA ALA A 167 17.39 -13.10 6.68
C ALA A 167 17.83 -12.32 5.43
N GLU A 168 17.09 -12.48 4.35
CA GLU A 168 17.20 -11.64 3.16
C GLU A 168 16.31 -10.40 3.32
N PRO A 169 16.80 -9.18 3.01
CA PRO A 169 15.93 -8.02 2.94
C PRO A 169 14.82 -8.22 1.91
N VAL A 170 13.63 -7.69 2.20
CA VAL A 170 12.48 -7.72 1.30
C VAL A 170 12.02 -6.31 1.02
N VAL A 171 11.93 -5.96 -0.27
CA VAL A 171 11.42 -4.68 -0.73
C VAL A 171 9.97 -4.84 -1.15
N VAL A 172 9.08 -4.10 -0.51
CA VAL A 172 7.65 -4.03 -0.83
C VAL A 172 7.38 -2.76 -1.62
N PHE A 173 6.68 -2.85 -2.74
CA PHE A 173 6.36 -1.70 -3.58
C PHE A 173 5.06 -1.95 -4.36
N ASN A 174 4.49 -0.91 -4.93
CA ASN A 174 3.40 -1.05 -5.89
C ASN A 174 3.91 -0.79 -7.30
N MET A 175 3.28 -1.43 -8.30
CA MET A 175 3.63 -1.27 -9.71
C MET A 175 2.42 -1.61 -10.58
N VAL A 176 2.32 -0.96 -11.73
CA VAL A 176 1.37 -1.38 -12.77
C VAL A 176 1.73 -2.81 -13.20
N TYR A 177 0.78 -3.73 -13.10
CA TYR A 177 0.95 -5.11 -13.54
C TYR A 177 0.09 -5.44 -14.77
N GLU A 178 -1.00 -4.72 -14.97
CA GLU A 178 -1.89 -4.87 -16.12
C GLU A 178 -2.03 -3.54 -16.85
N LEU A 179 -1.63 -3.54 -18.12
CA LEU A 179 -1.56 -2.32 -18.94
C LEU A 179 -2.93 -1.88 -19.47
N LYS A 180 -3.86 -2.82 -19.68
CA LYS A 180 -5.17 -2.53 -20.28
C LYS A 180 -5.97 -1.53 -19.45
N ASP A 181 -6.05 -1.76 -18.14
CA ASP A 181 -6.81 -0.92 -17.21
C ASP A 181 -5.89 -0.13 -16.26
N VAL A 182 -4.59 -0.12 -16.53
CA VAL A 182 -3.54 0.54 -15.71
C VAL A 182 -3.64 0.14 -14.23
N THR A 183 -3.95 -1.14 -13.99
CA THR A 183 -4.15 -1.66 -12.63
C THR A 183 -2.82 -1.82 -11.93
N ARG A 184 -2.72 -1.32 -10.69
CA ARG A 184 -1.56 -1.47 -9.81
C ARG A 184 -1.76 -2.58 -8.81
N ALA A 185 -0.70 -3.36 -8.60
CA ALA A 185 -0.64 -4.41 -7.58
C ALA A 185 0.52 -4.18 -6.63
N MET A 186 0.38 -4.73 -5.42
CA MET A 186 1.51 -4.82 -4.50
C MET A 186 2.44 -5.95 -4.93
N HIS A 187 3.73 -5.70 -4.81
CA HIS A 187 4.81 -6.63 -5.12
C HIS A 187 5.78 -6.71 -3.96
N ILE A 188 6.47 -7.82 -3.88
CA ILE A 188 7.68 -7.96 -3.07
C ILE A 188 8.85 -8.34 -3.98
N PHE A 189 10.01 -7.78 -3.67
CA PHE A 189 11.26 -8.08 -4.35
C PHE A 189 12.31 -8.46 -3.33
N ARG A 190 13.01 -9.54 -3.58
CA ARG A 190 14.13 -10.02 -2.77
C ARG A 190 15.42 -9.70 -3.51
N PRO A 191 16.16 -8.66 -3.08
CA PRO A 191 17.26 -8.09 -3.87
C PRO A 191 18.45 -9.02 -4.05
N PHE A 192 18.71 -9.93 -3.11
CA PHE A 192 19.87 -10.81 -3.19
C PHE A 192 19.59 -12.08 -4.00
N SER A 193 18.37 -12.61 -3.93
CA SER A 193 17.94 -13.71 -4.79
C SER A 193 17.36 -13.25 -6.14
N ASN A 194 17.22 -11.95 -6.36
CA ASN A 194 16.67 -11.33 -7.58
C ASN A 194 15.29 -11.87 -7.98
N VAL A 195 14.40 -12.05 -7.00
CA VAL A 195 13.06 -12.63 -7.22
C VAL A 195 11.98 -11.60 -6.92
N THR A 196 11.11 -11.36 -7.90
CA THR A 196 9.92 -10.51 -7.76
C THR A 196 8.66 -11.38 -7.67
N THR A 197 7.77 -11.09 -6.73
CA THR A 197 6.50 -11.80 -6.53
C THR A 197 5.35 -10.80 -6.44
N ILE A 198 4.26 -11.05 -7.18
CA ILE A 198 3.02 -10.26 -7.11
C ILE A 198 2.18 -10.79 -5.94
N LEU A 199 1.68 -9.87 -5.11
CA LEU A 199 0.78 -10.23 -4.02
C LEU A 199 -0.67 -10.26 -4.52
N SER A 200 -1.46 -11.25 -4.05
CA SER A 200 -2.86 -11.43 -4.43
C SER A 200 -3.68 -11.91 -3.24
N ILE A 201 -4.78 -11.24 -2.94
CA ILE A 201 -5.64 -11.59 -1.81
C ILE A 201 -6.53 -12.76 -2.19
N THR A 202 -6.50 -13.83 -1.39
CA THR A 202 -7.28 -15.05 -1.63
C THR A 202 -8.78 -14.76 -1.48
N GLY A 203 -9.57 -15.17 -2.48
CA GLY A 203 -11.03 -15.03 -2.44
C GLY A 203 -11.57 -13.66 -2.91
N GLU A 204 -10.73 -12.69 -3.21
CA GLU A 204 -11.17 -11.47 -3.89
C GLU A 204 -11.40 -11.74 -5.39
N GLY A 205 -12.62 -11.45 -5.87
CA GLY A 205 -13.02 -11.74 -7.26
C GLY A 205 -12.40 -10.77 -8.29
N SER A 206 -12.10 -9.55 -7.88
CA SER A 206 -11.44 -8.53 -8.70
C SER A 206 -10.53 -7.66 -7.84
N ARG A 207 -9.40 -7.29 -8.41
CA ARG A 207 -8.43 -6.40 -7.77
C ARG A 207 -8.91 -4.94 -7.91
N PRO A 208 -8.77 -4.10 -6.89
CA PRO A 208 -9.03 -2.66 -7.04
C PRO A 208 -8.05 -2.05 -8.06
N MET A 209 -8.41 -0.92 -8.67
CA MET A 209 -7.59 -0.25 -9.69
C MET A 209 -6.18 0.08 -9.17
N ALA A 210 -6.04 0.38 -7.88
CA ALA A 210 -4.75 0.71 -7.28
C ALA A 210 -4.62 0.13 -5.87
N GLU A 211 -3.90 -0.97 -5.74
CA GLU A 211 -3.39 -1.45 -4.47
C GLU A 211 -2.09 -0.75 -4.14
N LYS A 212 -2.03 -0.09 -2.99
CA LYS A 212 -0.83 0.61 -2.52
C LYS A 212 -0.86 0.84 -1.01
N ASN A 213 0.28 1.24 -0.45
CA ASN A 213 0.42 1.69 0.94
C ASN A 213 0.12 0.60 1.99
N TRP A 214 0.41 -0.67 1.71
CA TRP A 214 0.37 -1.71 2.72
C TRP A 214 1.61 -1.59 3.61
N ALA A 215 1.42 -1.59 4.95
CA ALA A 215 2.53 -1.51 5.90
C ALA A 215 3.01 -2.93 6.26
N PRO A 216 4.24 -3.32 5.89
CA PRO A 216 4.74 -4.67 6.11
C PRO A 216 5.28 -4.87 7.53
N PHE A 217 5.14 -6.10 8.07
CA PHE A 217 5.78 -6.53 9.31
C PHE A 217 5.92 -8.05 9.37
N PHE A 218 6.82 -8.52 10.24
CA PHE A 218 6.90 -9.93 10.57
C PHE A 218 6.14 -10.20 11.87
N HIS A 219 5.30 -11.22 11.86
CA HIS A 219 4.52 -11.67 13.01
C HIS A 219 4.69 -13.19 13.17
N ASN A 220 4.87 -13.62 14.39
CA ASN A 220 4.98 -15.04 14.73
C ASN A 220 3.80 -15.43 15.62
N ASP A 221 2.86 -16.19 15.05
CA ASP A 221 1.66 -16.66 15.76
C ASP A 221 1.95 -17.75 16.82
N GLN A 222 3.18 -18.24 16.91
CA GLN A 222 3.52 -19.30 17.85
C GLN A 222 3.79 -18.74 19.24
N GLU A 223 2.91 -19.04 20.20
CA GLU A 223 3.03 -18.68 21.62
C GLU A 223 4.34 -19.19 22.27
N ASN A 224 5.02 -20.17 21.67
CA ASN A 224 6.27 -20.76 22.12
C ASN A 224 7.47 -20.31 21.28
N ALA A 225 7.56 -19.03 20.94
CA ALA A 225 8.76 -18.51 20.30
C ALA A 225 9.96 -18.77 21.25
N THR A 226 10.77 -19.74 20.90
CA THR A 226 12.06 -19.98 21.57
C THR A 226 12.85 -18.68 21.51
N THR A 227 13.18 -18.14 22.68
CA THR A 227 14.09 -17.02 22.80
C THR A 227 15.44 -17.43 22.19
N GLY A 228 15.72 -16.99 20.97
CA GLY A 228 16.97 -17.28 20.29
C GLY A 228 16.90 -16.97 18.78
N VAL A 229 18.06 -16.78 18.20
CA VAL A 229 18.21 -16.55 16.75
C VAL A 229 17.64 -17.72 15.96
N LYS A 230 16.71 -17.44 15.07
CA LYS A 230 16.14 -18.44 14.16
C LYS A 230 17.16 -18.74 13.05
N LYS A 231 17.24 -20.00 12.66
CA LYS A 231 18.13 -20.40 11.55
C LYS A 231 17.57 -20.02 10.19
N TRP A 232 16.24 -20.09 10.02
CA TRP A 232 15.58 -19.89 8.74
C TRP A 232 14.56 -18.77 8.80
N PRO A 233 14.45 -17.96 7.75
CA PRO A 233 13.46 -16.89 7.68
C PRO A 233 12.02 -17.43 7.62
N SER A 234 11.07 -16.59 8.00
CA SER A 234 9.65 -16.86 7.86
C SER A 234 9.28 -16.96 6.38
N HIS A 235 8.32 -17.84 6.09
CA HIS A 235 7.73 -17.90 4.74
C HIS A 235 6.64 -16.86 4.53
N TYR A 236 6.27 -16.11 5.55
CA TYR A 236 5.15 -15.19 5.53
C TYR A 236 5.56 -13.80 5.97
N ILE A 237 4.99 -12.82 5.27
CA ILE A 237 5.05 -11.40 5.61
C ILE A 237 3.61 -10.96 5.90
N HIS A 238 3.42 -10.22 6.98
CA HIS A 238 2.14 -9.63 7.33
C HIS A 238 2.07 -8.18 6.85
N PHE A 239 0.85 -7.72 6.59
CA PHE A 239 0.60 -6.34 6.15
C PHE A 239 -0.60 -5.76 6.88
N VAL A 240 -0.46 -4.54 7.40
CA VAL A 240 -1.64 -3.71 7.64
C VAL A 240 -2.12 -3.23 6.28
N HIS A 241 -3.23 -3.81 5.82
CA HIS A 241 -3.85 -3.52 4.53
C HIS A 241 -4.67 -2.25 4.56
N SER A 242 -5.48 -2.08 5.60
CA SER A 242 -6.30 -0.89 5.86
C SER A 242 -6.41 -0.63 7.36
N PHE A 243 -6.69 0.63 7.71
CA PHE A 243 -6.94 1.06 9.09
C PHE A 243 -8.42 1.18 9.40
N LYS A 244 -9.27 1.35 8.39
CA LYS A 244 -10.71 1.52 8.54
C LYS A 244 -11.48 0.63 7.55
N PRO A 245 -11.98 -0.52 7.98
CA PRO A 245 -11.65 -1.21 9.24
C PRO A 245 -10.18 -1.65 9.27
N LEU A 246 -9.63 -1.90 10.47
CA LEU A 246 -8.31 -2.49 10.59
C LEU A 246 -8.32 -3.89 9.97
N LYS A 247 -7.53 -4.10 8.93
CA LYS A 247 -7.41 -5.37 8.21
C LYS A 247 -5.96 -5.76 8.12
N VAL A 248 -5.66 -7.00 8.49
CA VAL A 248 -4.31 -7.58 8.42
C VAL A 248 -4.30 -8.75 7.47
N LEU A 249 -3.33 -8.73 6.56
CA LEU A 249 -3.06 -9.82 5.63
C LEU A 249 -1.83 -10.60 6.08
N ARG A 250 -1.79 -11.89 5.73
CA ARG A 250 -0.62 -12.74 5.80
C ARG A 250 -0.32 -13.27 4.41
N CYS A 251 0.79 -12.86 3.82
CA CYS A 251 1.18 -13.17 2.45
C CYS A 251 2.36 -14.12 2.42
N HIS A 252 2.28 -15.17 1.61
CA HIS A 252 3.38 -16.09 1.42
C HIS A 252 4.44 -15.47 0.49
N ALA A 253 5.68 -15.36 0.98
CA ALA A 253 6.75 -14.61 0.32
C ALA A 253 7.20 -15.17 -1.05
N LEU A 254 6.94 -16.44 -1.36
CA LEU A 254 7.36 -17.07 -2.61
C LEU A 254 6.28 -17.08 -3.69
N ASN A 255 5.02 -17.34 -3.32
CA ASN A 255 3.92 -17.47 -4.29
C ASN A 255 2.96 -16.28 -4.30
N GLY A 256 3.10 -15.34 -3.35
CA GLY A 256 2.32 -14.11 -3.29
C GLY A 256 0.88 -14.24 -2.82
N TRP A 257 0.40 -15.43 -2.45
CA TRP A 257 -0.96 -15.59 -1.93
C TRP A 257 -1.09 -14.98 -0.54
N CYS A 258 -2.10 -14.14 -0.37
CA CYS A 258 -2.39 -13.42 0.86
C CYS A 258 -3.73 -13.85 1.43
N ASP A 259 -3.75 -14.27 2.69
CA ASP A 259 -4.96 -14.56 3.44
C ASP A 259 -5.31 -13.36 4.33
N ILE A 260 -6.59 -13.00 4.45
CA ILE A 260 -7.07 -12.07 5.45
C ILE A 260 -7.05 -12.81 6.79
N VAL A 261 -6.07 -12.52 7.65
CA VAL A 261 -5.94 -13.16 8.96
C VAL A 261 -6.69 -12.41 10.06
N TYR A 262 -6.95 -11.14 9.84
CA TYR A 262 -7.75 -10.31 10.74
C TYR A 262 -8.52 -9.25 9.96
N GLU A 263 -9.79 -9.10 10.31
CA GLU A 263 -10.62 -7.98 9.88
C GLU A 263 -11.47 -7.51 11.06
N GLN A 264 -11.28 -6.25 11.42
CA GLN A 264 -11.93 -5.64 12.56
C GLN A 264 -13.45 -5.61 12.36
N LYS A 265 -14.17 -6.15 13.34
CA LYS A 265 -15.62 -6.04 13.44
C LYS A 265 -15.94 -4.95 14.44
N VAL A 266 -16.63 -3.92 14.00
CA VAL A 266 -17.02 -2.77 14.83
C VAL A 266 -18.53 -2.68 14.85
N SER A 267 -19.11 -2.53 16.04
CA SER A 267 -20.51 -2.19 16.17
C SER A 267 -20.67 -0.68 16.03
N GLU A 268 -21.49 -0.23 15.08
CA GLU A 268 -21.78 1.19 14.85
C GLU A 268 -22.29 1.91 16.11
N GLU A 269 -22.95 1.16 17.02
CA GLU A 269 -23.45 1.70 18.29
C GLU A 269 -22.33 2.09 19.26
N LEU A 270 -21.13 1.50 19.11
CA LEU A 270 -19.97 1.69 20.00
C LEU A 270 -18.96 2.71 19.48
N VAL A 271 -19.02 3.09 18.21
CA VAL A 271 -18.10 4.03 17.58
C VAL A 271 -18.66 5.44 17.66
N SER A 272 -17.82 6.38 18.10
CA SER A 272 -18.10 7.80 17.96
C SER A 272 -17.83 8.20 16.52
N SER A 273 -18.79 8.77 15.81
CA SER A 273 -18.58 9.19 14.43
C SER A 273 -17.86 10.53 14.39
N HIS A 274 -16.60 10.53 13.95
CA HIS A 274 -15.80 11.73 13.70
C HIS A 274 -15.30 11.80 12.24
N ASP A 275 -15.78 10.89 11.38
CA ASP A 275 -15.35 10.86 9.98
C ASP A 275 -16.18 11.83 9.14
N ASP A 276 -15.54 12.85 8.67
CA ASP A 276 -16.09 13.86 7.76
C ASP A 276 -15.67 13.65 6.29
N GLY A 277 -14.96 12.56 5.98
CA GLY A 277 -14.53 12.21 4.62
C GLY A 277 -13.30 12.98 4.11
N HIS A 278 -12.78 13.95 4.85
CA HIS A 278 -11.67 14.82 4.40
C HIS A 278 -10.29 14.37 4.84
N GLY A 279 -10.14 13.15 5.22
CA GLY A 279 -8.84 12.61 5.61
C GLY A 279 -8.84 11.11 5.78
N ARG A 280 -7.68 10.50 5.60
CA ARG A 280 -7.49 9.07 5.80
C ARG A 280 -6.10 8.75 6.32
N MET A 281 -5.97 7.61 6.98
CA MET A 281 -4.69 7.04 7.38
C MET A 281 -4.30 5.93 6.41
N SER A 282 -3.03 5.89 6.03
CA SER A 282 -2.46 4.85 5.16
C SER A 282 -1.15 4.32 5.74
N GLY A 283 -0.74 3.12 5.34
CA GLY A 283 0.56 2.59 5.72
C GLY A 283 1.71 3.50 5.28
N GLY A 284 2.64 3.70 6.18
CA GLY A 284 3.88 4.47 5.99
C GLY A 284 5.09 3.54 6.07
N THR A 285 5.68 3.40 7.26
CA THR A 285 6.83 2.53 7.50
C THR A 285 6.44 1.05 7.63
N ASN A 286 7.44 0.18 7.64
CA ASN A 286 7.32 -1.14 8.28
C ASN A 286 6.98 -0.99 9.75
N LEU A 287 6.40 -2.06 10.36
CA LEU A 287 6.19 -2.13 11.79
C LEU A 287 7.27 -2.99 12.44
N VAL A 288 7.86 -2.49 13.51
CA VAL A 288 8.94 -3.15 14.24
C VAL A 288 8.40 -3.69 15.56
N PRO A 289 8.70 -4.97 15.92
CA PRO A 289 8.21 -5.56 17.15
C PRO A 289 8.90 -4.95 18.38
N ILE A 290 8.14 -4.81 19.46
CA ILE A 290 8.64 -4.50 20.78
C ILE A 290 8.14 -5.55 21.77
N HIS A 291 9.05 -6.05 22.58
CA HIS A 291 8.70 -6.98 23.64
C HIS A 291 8.11 -6.24 24.86
N ILE A 292 6.98 -6.70 25.36
CA ILE A 292 6.33 -6.18 26.57
C ILE A 292 6.49 -7.21 27.68
N PRO A 293 7.45 -7.03 28.62
CA PRO A 293 7.75 -8.03 29.64
C PRO A 293 6.57 -8.36 30.56
N SER A 294 5.67 -7.39 30.77
CA SER A 294 4.50 -7.55 31.65
C SER A 294 3.33 -8.34 31.03
N SER A 295 3.41 -8.70 29.75
CA SER A 295 2.29 -9.31 29.02
C SER A 295 2.76 -10.45 28.12
N PRO A 296 3.06 -11.64 28.68
CA PRO A 296 3.46 -12.80 27.90
C PRO A 296 2.40 -13.18 26.85
N GLY A 297 2.82 -13.54 25.65
CA GLY A 297 1.91 -13.89 24.54
C GLY A 297 1.30 -12.69 23.79
N VAL A 298 1.64 -11.47 24.20
CA VAL A 298 1.25 -10.25 23.48
C VAL A 298 2.44 -9.69 22.72
N HIS A 299 2.24 -9.49 21.44
CA HIS A 299 3.20 -8.81 20.58
C HIS A 299 2.75 -7.36 20.39
N ALA A 300 3.64 -6.41 20.55
CA ALA A 300 3.39 -5.03 20.19
C ALA A 300 4.27 -4.63 19.01
N TYR A 301 3.76 -3.74 18.20
CA TYR A 301 4.42 -3.24 16.99
C TYR A 301 4.36 -1.73 16.98
N VAL A 302 5.49 -1.11 16.67
CA VAL A 302 5.62 0.34 16.47
C VAL A 302 5.87 0.62 15.00
N GLY A 303 5.17 1.59 14.43
CA GLY A 303 5.39 2.08 13.08
C GLY A 303 4.87 3.49 12.90
N PHE A 304 5.09 4.03 11.71
CA PHE A 304 4.68 5.40 11.39
C PHE A 304 3.82 5.37 10.13
N PRO A 305 2.50 5.18 10.26
CA PRO A 305 1.57 5.44 9.16
C PRO A 305 1.61 6.91 8.76
N ARG A 306 0.90 7.25 7.72
CA ARG A 306 0.77 8.64 7.26
C ARG A 306 -0.68 9.04 7.12
N SER A 307 -1.00 10.24 7.58
CA SER A 307 -2.24 10.91 7.21
C SER A 307 -2.16 11.42 5.76
N HIS A 308 -3.30 11.45 5.11
CA HIS A 308 -3.55 12.12 3.85
C HIS A 308 -4.76 13.03 4.07
N ILE A 309 -4.54 14.33 4.10
CA ILE A 309 -5.53 15.33 4.49
C ILE A 309 -5.81 16.24 3.31
N ASP A 310 -7.06 16.26 2.88
CA ASP A 310 -7.52 16.99 1.69
C ASP A 310 -8.06 18.39 2.02
N VAL A 311 -7.84 18.87 3.27
CA VAL A 311 -8.26 20.20 3.74
C VAL A 311 -7.08 20.98 4.29
N GLY A 312 -7.19 22.29 4.28
CA GLY A 312 -6.16 23.22 4.75
C GLY A 312 -5.39 23.80 3.56
N CYS A 313 -4.46 23.08 2.97
CA CYS A 313 -3.75 23.53 1.78
C CYS A 313 -4.65 23.48 0.54
N LYS A 314 -4.71 24.59 -0.18
CA LYS A 314 -5.52 24.71 -1.40
C LYS A 314 -4.94 23.84 -2.50
N ASP A 315 -5.79 23.09 -3.19
CA ASP A 315 -5.50 22.30 -4.38
C ASP A 315 -4.58 21.08 -4.18
N ASP A 316 -4.03 20.83 -2.96
CA ASP A 316 -3.11 19.73 -2.72
C ASP A 316 -3.25 19.13 -1.32
N ALA A 317 -3.18 17.82 -1.23
CA ALA A 317 -3.24 17.12 0.04
C ALA A 317 -1.97 17.29 0.89
N MET A 318 -2.14 17.38 2.21
CA MET A 318 -1.06 17.35 3.19
C MET A 318 -0.80 15.92 3.67
N TYR A 319 0.47 15.57 3.79
CA TYR A 319 0.93 14.28 4.31
C TYR A 319 1.80 14.49 5.54
N ARG A 320 1.48 13.78 6.63
CA ARG A 320 2.28 13.77 7.86
C ARG A 320 2.44 12.37 8.40
N PRO A 321 3.56 12.06 9.07
CA PRO A 321 3.71 10.83 9.82
C PRO A 321 3.00 10.93 11.16
N GLU A 322 2.35 9.86 11.56
CA GLU A 322 1.84 9.60 12.91
C GLU A 322 2.54 8.38 13.48
N MET A 323 2.81 8.35 14.78
CA MET A 323 3.32 7.16 15.44
C MET A 323 2.17 6.26 15.86
N MET A 324 2.25 4.98 15.50
CA MET A 324 1.24 3.97 15.80
C MET A 324 1.82 2.87 16.70
N ILE A 325 0.99 2.39 17.62
CA ILE A 325 1.24 1.16 18.37
C ILE A 325 0.05 0.24 18.16
N MET A 326 0.35 -0.94 17.63
CA MET A 326 -0.60 -2.02 17.42
C MET A 326 -0.18 -3.21 18.28
N THR A 327 -1.12 -3.87 18.93
CA THR A 327 -0.87 -5.13 19.63
C THR A 327 -1.53 -6.30 18.91
N ALA A 328 -0.94 -7.47 19.08
CA ALA A 328 -1.48 -8.73 18.60
C ALA A 328 -1.44 -9.78 19.72
N HIS A 329 -2.51 -10.56 19.84
CA HIS A 329 -2.60 -11.74 20.66
C HIS A 329 -3.17 -12.88 19.81
N GLY A 330 -2.32 -13.83 19.42
CA GLY A 330 -2.65 -14.77 18.36
C GLY A 330 -2.99 -14.03 17.07
N SER A 331 -4.15 -14.27 16.52
CA SER A 331 -4.65 -13.62 15.30
C SER A 331 -5.50 -12.35 15.55
N ASP A 332 -5.65 -11.91 16.79
CA ASP A 332 -6.42 -10.71 17.13
C ASP A 332 -5.49 -9.49 17.17
N PHE A 333 -5.76 -8.48 16.34
CA PHE A 333 -4.98 -7.25 16.22
C PHE A 333 -5.78 -6.05 16.70
N HIS A 334 -5.14 -5.15 17.46
CA HIS A 334 -5.79 -3.97 18.00
C HIS A 334 -4.91 -2.73 17.85
N LEU A 335 -5.51 -1.63 17.38
CA LEU A 335 -4.88 -0.32 17.42
C LEU A 335 -4.98 0.23 18.84
N ASN A 336 -3.83 0.45 19.48
CA ASN A 336 -3.75 0.85 20.88
C ASN A 336 -3.34 2.30 21.08
N TYR A 337 -2.59 2.84 20.13
CA TYR A 337 -2.15 4.22 20.17
C TYR A 337 -1.96 4.75 18.74
N MET A 338 -2.36 6.00 18.54
CA MET A 338 -2.03 6.77 17.34
C MET A 338 -1.72 8.20 17.77
N SER A 339 -0.57 8.73 17.35
CA SER A 339 -0.24 10.12 17.64
C SER A 339 -1.08 11.08 16.78
N GLU A 340 -1.15 12.33 17.21
CA GLU A 340 -1.42 13.45 16.31
C GLU A 340 -0.29 13.55 15.28
N SER A 341 -0.47 14.33 14.22
CA SER A 341 0.56 14.53 13.19
C SER A 341 1.87 15.01 13.80
N ILE A 342 2.97 14.34 13.42
CA ILE A 342 4.28 14.66 13.94
C ILE A 342 4.95 15.68 13.04
N ASP A 343 5.32 16.82 13.62
CA ASP A 343 6.17 17.82 12.99
C ASP A 343 7.56 17.77 13.60
N PHE A 344 8.54 17.33 12.80
CA PHE A 344 9.94 17.32 13.21
C PHE A 344 10.65 18.67 12.99
N GLY A 345 9.95 19.67 12.44
CA GLY A 345 10.50 20.97 12.12
C GLY A 345 11.75 20.87 11.23
N THR A 346 12.73 21.72 11.48
CA THR A 346 13.99 21.75 10.72
C THR A 346 14.87 20.52 10.89
N ALA A 347 14.51 19.58 11.75
CA ALA A 347 15.21 18.29 11.84
C ALA A 347 14.89 17.36 10.67
N ALA A 348 13.70 17.51 10.06
CA ALA A 348 13.29 16.71 8.89
C ALA A 348 12.99 17.58 7.66
N LEU A 349 12.54 18.82 7.86
CA LEU A 349 12.20 19.73 6.77
C LEU A 349 13.33 20.75 6.56
N LEU A 350 13.64 21.04 5.31
CA LEU A 350 14.51 22.16 4.97
C LEU A 350 13.85 23.49 5.39
N PRO A 351 14.63 24.55 5.68
CA PRO A 351 14.08 25.84 6.09
C PRO A 351 13.03 26.39 5.12
N GLU A 352 13.22 26.19 3.83
CA GLU A 352 12.29 26.58 2.76
C GLU A 352 10.95 25.85 2.90
N ALA A 353 10.98 24.54 3.14
CA ALA A 353 9.79 23.72 3.35
C ALA A 353 9.06 24.07 4.65
N VAL A 354 9.78 24.45 5.71
CA VAL A 354 9.17 24.97 6.96
C VAL A 354 8.46 26.29 6.74
N SER A 355 9.03 27.17 5.90
CA SER A 355 8.45 28.48 5.58
C SER A 355 7.29 28.41 4.59
N ASP A 356 7.16 27.33 3.84
CA ASP A 356 6.06 27.06 2.89
C ASP A 356 5.37 25.71 3.21
N PRO A 357 4.56 25.66 4.24
CA PRO A 357 3.92 24.42 4.71
C PRO A 357 2.88 23.85 3.73
N CYS A 358 2.37 24.65 2.79
CA CYS A 358 1.45 24.20 1.75
C CYS A 358 2.12 23.98 0.38
N GLY A 359 3.37 24.34 0.22
CA GLY A 359 4.22 24.00 -0.90
C GLY A 359 5.08 22.78 -0.56
N ASP A 360 6.39 22.95 -0.54
CA ASP A 360 7.34 21.86 -0.27
C ASP A 360 7.16 21.25 1.13
N GLY A 361 6.70 22.03 2.09
CA GLY A 361 6.42 21.56 3.46
C GLY A 361 5.20 20.67 3.61
N ARG A 362 4.33 20.54 2.60
CA ARG A 362 3.10 19.73 2.69
C ARG A 362 3.34 18.22 2.70
N ILE A 363 4.48 17.76 2.20
CA ILE A 363 4.81 16.33 2.10
C ILE A 363 5.96 16.00 3.04
N LEU A 364 5.64 15.26 4.10
CA LEU A 364 6.61 14.61 4.98
C LEU A 364 6.13 13.17 5.23
N ILE A 365 6.84 12.20 4.66
CA ILE A 365 6.44 10.79 4.70
C ILE A 365 7.56 9.96 5.33
N ALA A 366 7.28 9.30 6.45
CA ALA A 366 8.16 8.28 6.99
C ALA A 366 8.08 7.01 6.12
N ASN A 367 9.23 6.53 5.64
CA ASN A 367 9.32 5.41 4.71
C ASN A 367 9.76 4.10 5.35
N SER A 368 10.61 4.15 6.38
CA SER A 368 11.00 2.96 7.14
C SER A 368 11.42 3.29 8.55
N VAL A 369 11.21 2.33 9.45
CA VAL A 369 12.00 2.16 10.66
C VAL A 369 13.20 1.32 10.25
N SER A 370 14.37 1.96 10.09
CA SER A 370 15.56 1.35 9.51
C SER A 370 16.33 0.50 10.51
N ARG A 371 16.34 0.92 11.77
CA ARG A 371 16.97 0.26 12.89
C ARG A 371 16.37 0.76 14.20
N TRP A 372 16.22 -0.10 15.15
CA TRP A 372 15.88 0.30 16.52
C TRP A 372 16.85 -0.34 17.50
N ASP A 373 17.88 0.43 17.90
CA ASP A 373 18.87 -0.02 18.89
C ASP A 373 18.32 0.15 20.31
N ARG A 374 18.08 -0.98 20.96
CA ARG A 374 17.58 -1.10 22.33
C ARG A 374 18.61 -1.75 23.27
N SER A 375 19.72 -2.24 22.72
CA SER A 375 20.66 -3.12 23.44
C SER A 375 21.57 -2.38 24.39
N SER A 376 21.89 -1.12 24.11
CA SER A 376 22.88 -0.32 24.83
C SER A 376 22.27 0.62 25.88
N GLY A 377 20.96 0.53 26.13
CA GLY A 377 20.21 1.50 26.94
C GLY A 377 20.08 2.88 26.28
N GLN A 378 20.45 2.99 25.01
CA GLN A 378 20.37 4.23 24.24
C GLN A 378 18.96 4.49 23.73
N ASP A 379 18.13 3.44 23.50
CA ASP A 379 16.78 3.52 22.92
C ASP A 379 16.76 4.47 21.70
N LEU A 380 17.49 4.09 20.66
CA LEU A 380 17.71 4.92 19.48
C LEU A 380 17.05 4.30 18.24
N MET A 381 15.99 4.93 17.74
CA MET A 381 15.28 4.51 16.54
C MET A 381 15.70 5.36 15.35
N THR A 382 16.08 4.73 14.25
CA THR A 382 16.44 5.38 12.98
C THR A 382 15.29 5.29 12.00
N LEU A 383 14.85 6.43 11.47
CA LEU A 383 13.76 6.55 10.50
C LEU A 383 14.29 7.15 9.19
N SER A 384 13.79 6.66 8.06
CA SER A 384 13.99 7.33 6.77
C SER A 384 12.72 8.07 6.34
N PHE A 385 12.89 9.20 5.65
CA PHE A 385 11.82 10.10 5.22
C PHE A 385 11.96 10.49 3.76
N SER A 386 10.81 10.76 3.14
CA SER A 386 10.70 11.60 1.94
C SER A 386 10.15 12.95 2.32
N VAL A 387 10.79 13.99 1.83
CA VAL A 387 10.38 15.38 2.02
C VAL A 387 10.13 16.01 0.67
N ALA A 388 8.99 16.65 0.49
CA ALA A 388 8.55 17.31 -0.75
C ALA A 388 8.53 16.42 -2.01
N ASP A 389 8.56 15.09 -1.85
CA ASP A 389 8.83 14.14 -2.94
C ASP A 389 10.11 14.46 -3.74
N GLU A 390 11.10 15.06 -3.08
CA GLU A 390 12.37 15.48 -3.69
C GLU A 390 13.58 14.89 -3.01
N THR A 391 13.51 14.72 -1.70
CA THR A 391 14.68 14.41 -0.89
C THR A 391 14.50 13.17 -0.04
N VAL A 392 15.61 12.53 0.28
CA VAL A 392 15.67 11.42 1.22
C VAL A 392 16.46 11.86 2.43
N GLN A 393 15.83 11.78 3.59
CA GLN A 393 16.43 12.13 4.86
C GLN A 393 16.36 10.97 5.84
N VAL A 394 17.27 10.99 6.80
CA VAL A 394 17.30 10.04 7.90
C VAL A 394 17.32 10.80 9.21
N LEU A 395 16.60 10.29 10.19
CA LEU A 395 16.46 10.93 11.49
C LEU A 395 16.57 9.87 12.59
N ARG A 396 17.29 10.19 13.67
CA ARG A 396 17.42 9.35 14.86
C ARG A 396 16.56 9.91 15.99
N LEU A 397 15.63 9.06 16.48
CA LEU A 397 14.77 9.35 17.62
C LEU A 397 15.20 8.57 18.85
N GLN A 398 15.26 9.25 19.99
CA GLN A 398 15.52 8.64 21.28
C GLN A 398 14.26 8.63 22.14
N GLY A 399 14.07 7.56 22.93
CA GLY A 399 13.05 7.47 23.96
C GLY A 399 11.77 6.77 23.54
N VAL A 400 11.76 6.08 22.38
CA VAL A 400 10.56 5.39 21.86
C VAL A 400 10.19 4.19 22.74
N SER A 401 11.15 3.36 23.20
CA SER A 401 10.86 2.23 24.09
C SER A 401 10.26 2.72 25.40
N ARG A 402 10.89 3.73 26.00
CA ARG A 402 10.40 4.34 27.22
C ARG A 402 9.00 4.90 27.06
N PHE A 403 8.73 5.60 25.96
CA PHE A 403 7.41 6.12 25.64
C PHE A 403 6.36 5.00 25.59
N VAL A 404 6.67 3.89 24.91
CA VAL A 404 5.77 2.73 24.81
C VAL A 404 5.52 2.10 26.18
N GLU A 405 6.56 1.93 27.01
CA GLU A 405 6.47 1.36 28.36
C GLU A 405 5.64 2.21 29.33
N GLU A 406 5.65 3.53 29.17
CA GLU A 406 4.90 4.49 29.99
C GLU A 406 3.41 4.57 29.60
N LEU A 407 2.98 3.98 28.48
CA LEU A 407 1.58 3.99 28.07
C LEU A 407 0.67 3.22 29.04
N PRO A 408 -0.43 3.81 29.53
CA PRO A 408 -1.15 3.34 30.71
C PRO A 408 -1.89 2.01 30.54
N PHE A 409 -1.99 1.48 29.32
CA PHE A 409 -2.81 0.29 29.02
C PHE A 409 -2.01 -0.99 28.78
N LEU A 410 -0.72 -0.90 28.42
CA LEU A 410 0.05 -2.09 28.02
C LEU A 410 0.26 -3.10 29.15
N GLY A 411 0.20 -2.67 30.41
CA GLY A 411 0.37 -3.56 31.57
C GLY A 411 -0.92 -4.15 32.13
N SER A 412 -2.07 -3.55 31.93
CA SER A 412 -3.32 -3.92 32.64
C SER A 412 -4.38 -4.58 31.76
N ALA A 413 -4.41 -4.26 30.48
CA ALA A 413 -5.49 -4.65 29.59
C ALA A 413 -5.43 -6.10 29.10
N LEU A 414 -4.26 -6.72 29.17
CA LEU A 414 -3.97 -8.02 28.55
C LEU A 414 -3.94 -9.20 29.52
N GLN A 415 -4.22 -8.96 30.82
CA GLN A 415 -4.17 -9.99 31.87
C GLN A 415 -5.48 -10.69 32.17
N HIS A 416 -6.57 -10.42 31.46
CA HIS A 416 -7.85 -11.05 31.75
C HIS A 416 -8.00 -12.41 31.05
N ASP A 417 -7.89 -13.48 31.87
CA ASP A 417 -8.38 -14.82 31.53
C ASP A 417 -9.93 -14.75 31.45
N MET A 418 -10.45 -14.53 30.23
CA MET A 418 -11.87 -14.34 30.00
C MET A 418 -12.49 -15.61 29.43
N SER A 419 -13.70 -15.96 29.89
CA SER A 419 -14.56 -16.94 29.22
C SER A 419 -14.72 -16.56 27.74
N GLN A 420 -15.00 -17.53 26.85
CA GLN A 420 -15.12 -17.26 25.40
C GLN A 420 -16.07 -16.09 25.09
N ASP A 421 -17.19 -15.99 25.80
CA ASP A 421 -18.15 -14.89 25.60
C ASP A 421 -17.57 -13.54 26.07
N GLY A 422 -16.84 -13.53 27.18
CA GLY A 422 -16.14 -12.35 27.66
C GLY A 422 -15.03 -11.89 26.71
N LYS A 423 -14.31 -12.80 26.06
CA LYS A 423 -13.27 -12.51 25.07
C LYS A 423 -13.86 -11.82 23.84
N VAL A 424 -15.01 -12.29 23.32
CA VAL A 424 -15.68 -11.67 22.16
C VAL A 424 -16.13 -10.24 22.47
N ILE A 425 -16.74 -10.00 23.63
CA ILE A 425 -17.19 -8.66 24.02
C ILE A 425 -15.96 -7.74 24.22
N TRP A 426 -14.90 -8.26 24.81
CA TRP A 426 -13.67 -7.51 25.01
C TRP A 426 -13.04 -7.09 23.67
N ASN A 427 -12.89 -8.00 22.72
CA ASN A 427 -12.36 -7.70 21.39
C ASN A 427 -13.21 -6.65 20.65
N LEU A 428 -14.54 -6.72 20.72
CA LEU A 428 -15.41 -5.72 20.11
C LEU A 428 -15.23 -4.32 20.71
N ARG A 429 -15.03 -4.23 22.03
CA ARG A 429 -14.74 -2.94 22.70
C ARG A 429 -13.42 -2.35 22.28
N TRP A 430 -12.36 -3.16 22.29
CA TRP A 430 -11.04 -2.72 21.84
C TRP A 430 -11.04 -2.28 20.39
N SER A 431 -11.76 -2.98 19.55
CA SER A 431 -11.95 -2.62 18.15
C SER A 431 -12.67 -1.27 17.99
N ALA A 432 -13.75 -1.05 18.73
CA ALA A 432 -14.50 0.20 18.68
C ALA A 432 -13.65 1.39 19.13
N VAL A 433 -12.98 1.30 20.29
CA VAL A 433 -12.10 2.36 20.79
C VAL A 433 -10.90 2.57 19.86
N GLY A 434 -10.39 1.51 19.23
CA GLY A 434 -9.34 1.63 18.21
C GLY A 434 -9.78 2.44 16.99
N GLN A 435 -11.05 2.34 16.59
CA GLN A 435 -11.59 3.20 15.52
C GLN A 435 -11.77 4.65 15.98
N ASP A 436 -12.18 4.88 17.22
CA ASP A 436 -12.25 6.23 17.79
C ASP A 436 -10.85 6.88 17.86
N VAL A 437 -9.82 6.13 18.28
CA VAL A 437 -8.42 6.58 18.29
C VAL A 437 -7.98 6.98 16.87
N LEU A 438 -8.29 6.17 15.87
CA LEU A 438 -8.00 6.47 14.48
C LEU A 438 -8.70 7.75 14.01
N ALA A 439 -10.01 7.85 14.26
CA ALA A 439 -10.82 8.99 13.84
C ALA A 439 -10.32 10.30 14.48
N CYS A 440 -10.02 10.28 15.77
CA CYS A 440 -9.48 11.42 16.47
C CYS A 440 -8.07 11.83 15.98
N SER A 441 -7.23 10.86 15.60
CA SER A 441 -5.93 11.16 15.00
C SER A 441 -6.08 11.84 13.63
N VAL A 442 -7.03 11.39 12.80
CA VAL A 442 -7.34 12.02 11.51
C VAL A 442 -7.88 13.44 11.73
N GLU A 443 -8.79 13.65 12.70
CA GLU A 443 -9.30 14.97 13.06
C GLU A 443 -8.16 15.91 13.53
N ALA A 444 -7.23 15.40 14.34
CA ALA A 444 -6.06 16.16 14.75
C ALA A 444 -5.17 16.55 13.57
N ALA A 445 -4.98 15.65 12.60
CA ALA A 445 -4.22 15.93 11.39
C ALA A 445 -4.91 16.97 10.50
N GLN A 446 -6.24 16.97 10.40
CA GLN A 446 -7.02 18.02 9.72
C GLN A 446 -6.84 19.37 10.41
N ASN A 447 -6.95 19.38 11.75
CA ASN A 447 -6.73 20.61 12.54
C ASN A 447 -5.32 21.16 12.35
N TYR A 448 -4.31 20.29 12.29
CA TYR A 448 -2.93 20.68 11.99
C TYR A 448 -2.84 21.31 10.59
N SER A 449 -3.37 20.63 9.55
CA SER A 449 -3.34 21.13 8.17
C SER A 449 -4.01 22.49 8.03
N ILE A 450 -5.17 22.70 8.66
CA ILE A 450 -5.88 23.98 8.66
C ILE A 450 -5.06 25.06 9.38
N ALA A 451 -4.48 24.74 10.53
CA ALA A 451 -3.72 25.71 11.33
C ALA A 451 -2.46 26.22 10.61
N VAL A 452 -1.76 25.35 9.87
CA VAL A 452 -0.57 25.76 9.11
C VAL A 452 -0.92 26.47 7.80
N ALA A 453 -2.09 26.19 7.21
CA ALA A 453 -2.55 26.83 5.99
C ALA A 453 -3.17 28.21 6.23
N GLU A 454 -3.74 28.46 7.40
CA GLU A 454 -4.43 29.72 7.73
C GLU A 454 -3.56 30.96 7.51
N PRO A 455 -2.28 31.04 7.97
CA PRO A 455 -1.42 32.19 7.72
C PRO A 455 -1.06 32.42 6.26
N VAL A 456 -0.97 31.37 5.46
CA VAL A 456 -0.48 31.41 4.06
C VAL A 456 -1.61 31.55 3.07
N GLN A 457 -2.77 30.96 3.33
CA GLN A 457 -3.88 30.84 2.37
C GLN A 457 -5.23 31.36 2.91
N GLY A 458 -5.27 31.84 4.14
CA GLY A 458 -6.49 32.41 4.75
C GLY A 458 -7.60 31.35 4.95
N TRP A 459 -7.25 30.11 5.23
CA TRP A 459 -8.20 29.06 5.56
C TRP A 459 -8.74 29.21 6.99
N SER A 460 -10.03 28.92 7.17
CA SER A 460 -10.66 28.90 8.49
C SER A 460 -11.65 27.73 8.57
N ARG A 461 -11.97 27.31 9.81
CA ARG A 461 -13.01 26.28 10.06
C ARG A 461 -14.38 26.66 9.49
N GLY A 462 -14.66 27.94 9.34
CA GLY A 462 -15.89 28.42 8.70
C GLY A 462 -15.96 28.04 7.22
N LYS A 463 -14.83 28.21 6.50
CA LYS A 463 -14.73 27.80 5.09
C LYS A 463 -14.85 26.27 4.91
N LEU A 464 -14.34 25.50 5.86
CA LEU A 464 -14.48 24.04 5.82
C LEU A 464 -15.97 23.64 5.87
N ARG A 465 -16.77 24.23 6.76
CA ARG A 465 -18.22 23.98 6.83
C ARG A 465 -18.94 24.35 5.55
N GLU A 466 -18.57 25.48 4.94
CA GLU A 466 -19.15 25.93 3.66
C GLU A 466 -18.87 24.92 2.54
N ILE A 467 -17.66 24.34 2.50
CA ILE A 467 -17.28 23.31 1.54
C ILE A 467 -18.04 22.00 1.81
N GLN A 468 -18.09 21.55 3.06
CA GLN A 468 -18.84 20.34 3.46
C GLN A 468 -20.32 20.45 3.10
N GLU A 469 -20.94 21.62 3.33
CA GLU A 469 -22.33 21.88 2.95
C GLU A 469 -22.50 21.91 1.42
N ALA A 470 -21.52 22.43 0.67
CA ALA A 470 -21.56 22.45 -0.79
C ALA A 470 -21.37 21.04 -1.39
N GLU A 471 -20.42 20.27 -0.88
CA GLU A 471 -20.15 18.89 -1.33
C GLU A 471 -21.29 17.93 -0.96
N SER A 472 -21.90 18.11 0.22
CA SER A 472 -23.10 17.36 0.61
C SER A 472 -24.27 17.60 -0.32
N LYS A 473 -24.42 18.83 -0.87
CA LYS A 473 -25.43 19.13 -1.89
C LYS A 473 -25.08 18.52 -3.24
N ASP A 474 -23.81 18.65 -3.64
CA ASP A 474 -23.35 18.11 -4.94
C ASP A 474 -23.40 16.58 -4.99
N ASN A 475 -23.08 15.90 -3.89
CA ASN A 475 -23.23 14.45 -3.77
C ASN A 475 -24.70 14.02 -3.80
N LYS A 476 -25.59 14.73 -3.14
CA LYS A 476 -27.02 14.44 -3.17
C LYS A 476 -27.59 14.62 -4.59
N ASP A 477 -27.17 15.69 -5.29
CA ASP A 477 -27.57 15.93 -6.66
C ASP A 477 -27.00 14.86 -7.62
N LYS A 478 -25.79 14.35 -7.36
CA LYS A 478 -25.18 13.23 -8.12
C LYS A 478 -25.86 11.90 -7.86
N ASP A 479 -26.20 11.60 -6.62
CA ASP A 479 -26.93 10.38 -6.26
C ASP A 479 -28.34 10.38 -6.87
N ASP A 480 -29.04 11.53 -6.87
CA ASP A 480 -30.33 11.68 -7.52
C ASP A 480 -30.22 11.48 -9.05
N VAL A 481 -29.17 12.03 -9.70
CA VAL A 481 -28.91 11.84 -11.15
C VAL A 481 -28.51 10.40 -11.46
N LEU A 482 -27.71 9.75 -10.59
CA LEU A 482 -27.31 8.35 -10.77
C LEU A 482 -28.53 7.43 -10.67
N PHE A 483 -29.36 7.64 -9.66
CA PHE A 483 -30.60 6.91 -9.45
C PHE A 483 -31.57 7.06 -10.65
N GLU A 484 -31.75 8.29 -11.18
CA GLU A 484 -32.56 8.50 -12.38
C GLU A 484 -31.97 7.83 -13.62
N THR A 485 -30.63 7.75 -13.71
CA THR A 485 -29.94 7.11 -14.83
C THR A 485 -30.08 5.60 -14.78
N GLU A 486 -29.91 4.99 -13.59
CA GLU A 486 -30.11 3.56 -13.37
C GLU A 486 -31.56 3.15 -13.67
N MET A 487 -32.54 3.91 -13.19
CA MET A 487 -33.95 3.67 -13.49
C MET A 487 -34.25 3.69 -15.00
N ARG A 488 -33.62 4.60 -15.76
CA ARG A 488 -33.79 4.67 -17.23
C ARG A 488 -33.08 3.54 -17.96
N GLU A 489 -32.00 3.01 -17.41
CA GLU A 489 -31.30 1.84 -17.96
C GLU A 489 -32.11 0.57 -17.71
N ASP A 490 -32.65 0.39 -16.52
CA ASP A 490 -33.54 -0.73 -16.18
C ASP A 490 -34.81 -0.74 -17.06
N GLU A 491 -35.43 0.41 -17.30
CA GLU A 491 -36.57 0.51 -18.22
C GLU A 491 -36.21 0.11 -19.66
N LYS A 492 -35.03 0.49 -20.16
CA LYS A 492 -34.54 0.10 -21.47
C LYS A 492 -34.22 -1.40 -21.57
N GLU A 493 -33.65 -1.97 -20.54
CA GLU A 493 -33.40 -3.42 -20.47
C GLU A 493 -34.70 -4.21 -20.49
N GLN A 494 -35.70 -3.81 -19.69
CA GLN A 494 -37.02 -4.43 -19.69
C GLN A 494 -37.73 -4.31 -21.05
N GLU A 495 -37.64 -3.17 -21.73
CA GLU A 495 -38.17 -3.02 -23.09
C GLU A 495 -37.43 -3.91 -24.10
N GLN A 496 -36.11 -4.08 -23.95
CA GLN A 496 -35.31 -4.92 -24.82
C GLN A 496 -35.60 -6.40 -24.59
N GLU A 497 -35.78 -6.82 -23.34
CA GLU A 497 -36.20 -8.19 -23.02
C GLU A 497 -37.59 -8.52 -23.57
N ALA A 498 -38.55 -7.60 -23.43
CA ALA A 498 -39.88 -7.75 -24.00
C ALA A 498 -39.86 -7.83 -25.55
N LYS A 499 -38.95 -7.12 -26.20
CA LYS A 499 -38.73 -7.21 -27.67
C LYS A 499 -38.11 -8.57 -28.03
N ASN A 500 -37.15 -9.05 -27.27
CA ASN A 500 -36.49 -10.33 -27.48
C ASN A 500 -37.46 -11.51 -27.26
N GLU A 501 -38.35 -11.43 -26.28
CA GLU A 501 -39.40 -12.45 -26.06
C GLU A 501 -40.38 -12.52 -27.24
N LYS A 502 -40.82 -11.36 -27.77
CA LYS A 502 -41.66 -11.31 -28.97
C LYS A 502 -40.97 -11.87 -30.22
N ILE A 503 -39.65 -11.68 -30.35
CA ILE A 503 -38.86 -12.27 -31.43
C ILE A 503 -38.76 -13.79 -31.26
N LYS A 504 -38.55 -14.27 -30.04
CA LYS A 504 -38.49 -15.70 -29.68
C LYS A 504 -39.81 -16.39 -29.95
N GLU A 505 -40.94 -15.78 -29.59
CA GLU A 505 -42.28 -16.30 -29.91
C GLU A 505 -42.54 -16.40 -31.43
N LYS A 506 -42.09 -15.37 -32.19
CA LYS A 506 -42.21 -15.39 -33.66
C LYS A 506 -41.34 -16.48 -34.29
N SER A 507 -40.11 -16.67 -33.77
CA SER A 507 -39.20 -17.74 -34.22
C SER A 507 -39.78 -19.12 -33.94
N ILE A 508 -40.37 -19.37 -32.76
CA ILE A 508 -41.04 -20.65 -32.42
C ILE A 508 -42.27 -20.92 -33.31
N LYS A 509 -43.02 -19.88 -33.69
CA LYS A 509 -44.15 -19.98 -34.62
C LYS A 509 -43.66 -20.32 -36.04
N LEU A 510 -42.55 -19.70 -36.48
CA LEU A 510 -41.93 -20.00 -37.79
C LEU A 510 -41.39 -21.44 -37.84
N ASP A 511 -40.73 -21.91 -36.83
CA ASP A 511 -40.22 -23.29 -36.72
C ASP A 511 -41.35 -24.34 -36.73
N LYS A 512 -42.44 -24.03 -36.01
CA LYS A 512 -43.62 -24.90 -36.06
C LYS A 512 -44.26 -24.91 -37.46
N GLY A 513 -44.26 -23.78 -38.15
CA GLY A 513 -44.70 -23.68 -39.55
C GLY A 513 -43.83 -24.44 -40.54
N LEU A 514 -42.51 -24.31 -40.43
CA LEU A 514 -41.53 -25.04 -41.22
C LEU A 514 -41.58 -26.55 -40.95
N ASN A 515 -41.70 -26.97 -39.70
CA ASN A 515 -41.82 -28.41 -39.36
C ASN A 515 -43.14 -29.02 -39.90
N LYS A 516 -44.21 -28.21 -39.95
CA LYS A 516 -45.48 -28.67 -40.57
C LYS A 516 -45.39 -28.75 -42.10
N ALA A 517 -44.66 -27.82 -42.74
CA ALA A 517 -44.38 -27.86 -44.16
C ALA A 517 -43.45 -29.03 -44.55
N PHE A 518 -42.41 -29.31 -43.74
CA PHE A 518 -41.49 -30.47 -43.92
C PHE A 518 -42.19 -31.82 -43.73
N LYS A 519 -43.11 -31.93 -42.78
CA LYS A 519 -43.93 -33.18 -42.62
C LYS A 519 -44.88 -33.37 -43.79
N GLY A 520 -45.44 -32.29 -44.36
CA GLY A 520 -46.26 -32.32 -45.57
C GLY A 520 -45.46 -32.69 -46.81
N ALA A 521 -44.21 -32.23 -46.94
CA ALA A 521 -43.32 -32.56 -48.05
C ALA A 521 -42.80 -34.02 -47.95
N LYS A 522 -42.49 -34.53 -46.76
CA LYS A 522 -42.12 -35.95 -46.53
C LYS A 522 -43.26 -36.93 -46.85
N GLY A 523 -44.52 -36.49 -46.63
CA GLY A 523 -45.72 -37.29 -47.02
C GLY A 523 -45.89 -37.40 -48.55
N LYS A 524 -45.52 -36.36 -49.30
CA LYS A 524 -45.54 -36.38 -50.76
C LYS A 524 -44.35 -37.08 -51.40
N LEU A 525 -43.17 -37.14 -50.75
CA LEU A 525 -42.01 -37.91 -51.23
C LEU A 525 -42.09 -39.41 -50.94
N LYS A 526 -42.92 -39.85 -49.99
CA LYS A 526 -43.14 -41.28 -49.72
C LYS A 526 -44.07 -41.96 -50.71
N ALA A 527 -44.84 -41.15 -51.44
CA ALA A 527 -45.70 -41.64 -52.51
C ALA A 527 -45.02 -41.69 -53.89
N ALA A 528 -43.73 -41.30 -54.01
CA ALA A 528 -43.00 -41.25 -55.29
C ALA A 528 -41.71 -42.07 -55.28
N LYS A 529 -41.51 -42.97 -54.29
CA LYS A 529 -40.36 -43.90 -54.19
C LYS A 529 -40.82 -45.35 -53.89
N GLU A 530 -41.66 -45.86 -54.74
CA GLU A 530 -41.87 -47.32 -54.93
C GLU A 530 -41.56 -47.76 -56.36
N ASP A 531 -40.52 -47.16 -56.97
CA ASP A 531 -39.94 -47.72 -58.17
C ASP A 531 -38.47 -47.29 -58.24
N GLU A 532 -37.66 -48.34 -58.44
CA GLU A 532 -36.24 -48.39 -58.79
C GLU A 532 -35.25 -48.74 -57.66
N ASN A 533 -34.97 -50.02 -57.69
CA ASN A 533 -33.83 -50.73 -57.19
C ASN A 533 -32.69 -50.63 -58.21
N ASP A 534 -31.47 -50.24 -57.80
CA ASP A 534 -30.22 -50.95 -58.13
C ASP A 534 -28.95 -50.08 -57.80
N GLY A 535 -28.10 -50.69 -57.00
CA GLY A 535 -26.64 -50.80 -57.09
C GLY A 535 -25.76 -49.56 -57.19
N LYS A 536 -25.00 -49.24 -56.09
CA LYS A 536 -23.54 -49.30 -56.05
C LYS A 536 -22.97 -48.73 -54.77
N LYS A 537 -22.17 -49.49 -54.06
CA LYS A 537 -21.23 -49.10 -53.01
C LYS A 537 -20.14 -48.22 -53.60
N ILE A 538 -19.82 -47.09 -52.94
CA ILE A 538 -18.50 -46.47 -52.96
C ILE A 538 -18.20 -45.97 -51.54
N SER A 539 -17.08 -46.44 -50.99
CA SER A 539 -16.41 -45.99 -49.75
C SER A 539 -15.61 -44.76 -50.06
N PHE A 540 -15.62 -43.82 -49.12
CA PHE A 540 -14.53 -42.87 -48.95
C PHE A 540 -14.34 -42.62 -47.46
N ASP A 541 -13.20 -43.13 -46.97
CA ASP A 541 -12.46 -42.59 -45.82
C ASP A 541 -11.90 -41.24 -46.22
N ASP A 542 -11.94 -40.29 -45.30
CA ASP A 542 -10.87 -39.36 -45.04
C ASP A 542 -11.31 -38.35 -43.93
N ASP A 543 -10.68 -38.51 -42.81
CA ASP A 543 -10.64 -37.56 -41.70
C ASP A 543 -9.44 -36.64 -41.92
N PRO A 544 -9.55 -35.29 -41.76
CA PRO A 544 -8.41 -34.48 -41.40
C PRO A 544 -8.71 -33.39 -40.39
N PHE A 545 -8.60 -33.67 -39.11
CA PHE A 545 -8.16 -32.68 -38.15
C PHE A 545 -7.34 -33.34 -37.02
N GLY A 546 -6.04 -33.39 -37.30
CA GLY A 546 -5.00 -33.75 -36.37
C GLY A 546 -4.78 -32.65 -35.32
N SER A 547 -4.62 -33.13 -34.13
CA SER A 547 -4.09 -32.48 -32.94
C SER A 547 -2.82 -31.65 -33.19
N ALA A 548 -2.72 -30.52 -32.54
CA ALA A 548 -1.44 -29.89 -32.17
C ALA A 548 -1.52 -29.39 -30.72
N ASN A 549 -1.03 -30.26 -29.83
CA ASN A 549 -0.39 -29.85 -28.57
C ASN A 549 1.09 -29.61 -28.87
N GLU A 550 1.65 -28.71 -28.07
CA GLU A 550 3.06 -28.54 -27.71
C GLU A 550 3.78 -27.27 -28.18
N LEU A 551 4.38 -26.68 -27.14
CA LEU A 551 5.58 -25.80 -27.08
C LEU A 551 5.31 -24.28 -27.05
N VAL A 552 5.64 -23.58 -26.06
CA VAL A 552 6.66 -23.36 -25.02
C VAL A 552 6.12 -22.25 -24.08
#